data_72a57512587ec94d3a97a30f7fc987fe
#
_entry.id   72a57512587ec94d3a97a30f7fc987fe
#
_cell.length_a   1.000
_cell.length_b   1.000
_cell.length_c   1.000
_cell.angle_alpha   90.00
_cell.angle_beta   90.00
_cell.angle_gamma   90.00
#
_symmetry.space_group_name_H-M   'P 1'
#
loop_
_entity.id
_entity.type
_entity.pdbx_description
1 polymer ?
#
loop_
_entity_poly.entity_id
_entity_poly.type
_entity_poly.pdbx_seq_one_letter_code
_entity_poly.pdbx_strand_id
1 'polypeptide(L)'
;MRRRFSALAVVLAVVLAVAGCTMRGRRQGPSRPPSLGVSSAPTTTAGTARATLARPGAGSTRGLPGMPAVPDPGDVYAAARPGRLSPVVRGFPARVYVPNSRDDTVDVLDPRTFRRLARFRVGRQPQHVTPSWDLRTLWVGNNQGNSLTAIDPATGRRGRTVPVADPYNLYFTPDGRRAIVVAERLRRLDFHDPHTMRLRHSLPVPCFGVNHLDFSADGRSLLASCEFSGHLVWVDVAAERVTGLLRLRAGAMPQDVKLAPDGRVYYVADMGSGGVWIIDAARPRVLGFLPTGRGAHGLYVSRDDRYLYVSNRGEGSISLVSFATRKVVATWRIPGGGSPDMGGISADGGVLWLTGRYNGEVYALDTGGGRLLARIPVGRGPHGLCVYPQPGRYSLGHTGVLR
;
A
#
# COMPACT_ATOMS: atom_id res chain seq x y z
N MET A 1 27.67 27.24 50.33
CA MET A 1 26.33 26.83 50.80
C MET A 1 25.68 25.91 49.77
N ARG A 2 25.60 24.63 50.10
CA ARG A 2 25.02 23.57 49.25
C ARG A 2 23.53 23.45 49.56
N ARG A 3 22.65 23.44 48.59
CA ARG A 3 21.28 22.91 48.73
C ARG A 3 21.05 21.85 47.67
N ARG A 4 20.86 20.61 48.13
CA ARG A 4 20.42 19.46 47.39
C ARG A 4 18.88 19.51 47.33
N PHE A 5 18.29 19.25 46.15
CA PHE A 5 16.86 18.88 46.00
C PHE A 5 16.79 17.46 45.48
N SER A 6 16.14 16.61 46.28
CA SER A 6 15.85 15.21 45.98
C SER A 6 14.66 15.12 45.07
N ALA A 7 14.74 14.29 44.02
CA ALA A 7 13.63 13.90 43.17
C ALA A 7 12.86 12.76 43.84
N LEU A 8 11.54 12.93 44.00
CA LEU A 8 10.60 11.92 44.47
C LEU A 8 9.95 11.26 43.24
N ALA A 9 10.25 9.97 43.01
CA ALA A 9 9.58 9.15 42.00
C ALA A 9 8.31 8.56 42.61
N VAL A 10 7.14 8.83 41.99
CA VAL A 10 5.86 8.20 42.34
C VAL A 10 5.65 7.05 41.37
N VAL A 11 5.68 5.83 41.88
CA VAL A 11 5.28 4.60 41.18
C VAL A 11 3.82 4.34 41.50
N LEU A 12 2.94 4.38 40.49
CA LEU A 12 1.54 4.02 40.63
C LEU A 12 1.36 2.56 40.21
N ALA A 13 1.15 1.66 41.17
CA ALA A 13 0.80 0.28 40.96
C ALA A 13 -0.73 0.15 40.88
N VAL A 14 -1.24 -0.35 39.76
CA VAL A 14 -2.66 -0.72 39.61
C VAL A 14 -2.80 -2.20 39.92
N VAL A 15 -3.50 -2.52 41.02
CA VAL A 15 -3.89 -3.88 41.42
C VAL A 15 -5.25 -4.20 40.79
N LEU A 16 -5.30 -5.20 39.92
CA LEU A 16 -6.56 -5.78 39.40
C LEU A 16 -6.99 -6.93 40.33
N ALA A 17 -8.12 -6.75 41.05
CA ALA A 17 -8.78 -7.78 41.80
C ALA A 17 -9.64 -8.62 40.85
N VAL A 18 -9.42 -9.93 40.78
CA VAL A 18 -10.26 -10.91 40.12
C VAL A 18 -11.18 -11.54 41.16
N ALA A 19 -12.46 -11.26 41.09
CA ALA A 19 -13.48 -11.93 41.87
C ALA A 19 -13.95 -13.19 41.13
N GLY A 20 -13.64 -14.36 41.68
CA GLY A 20 -14.14 -15.64 41.20
C GLY A 20 -15.56 -15.90 41.72
N CYS A 21 -16.48 -16.22 40.83
CA CYS A 21 -17.79 -16.78 41.14
C CYS A 21 -17.85 -18.23 40.64
N THR A 22 -17.84 -19.17 41.59
CA THR A 22 -18.09 -20.60 41.36
C THR A 22 -19.60 -20.86 41.41
N MET A 23 -20.17 -21.29 40.28
CA MET A 23 -21.49 -21.91 40.26
C MET A 23 -21.42 -23.38 39.86
N ARG A 24 -21.83 -24.26 40.77
CA ARG A 24 -22.10 -25.66 40.52
C ARG A 24 -23.39 -25.79 39.69
N GLY A 25 -23.31 -26.42 38.53
CA GLY A 25 -24.48 -26.78 37.70
C GLY A 25 -24.47 -28.26 37.36
N ARG A 26 -25.61 -28.90 37.62
CA ARG A 26 -25.94 -30.34 37.52
C ARG A 26 -25.69 -30.93 36.15
N ARG A 27 -25.15 -32.15 36.11
CA ARG A 27 -25.14 -33.05 34.96
C ARG A 27 -26.57 -33.55 34.65
N GLN A 28 -27.02 -33.41 33.41
CA GLN A 28 -28.09 -34.20 32.82
C GLN A 28 -27.56 -34.94 31.59
N GLY A 29 -27.89 -36.22 31.50
CA GLY A 29 -27.43 -37.14 30.47
C GLY A 29 -28.17 -37.00 29.13
N PRO A 30 -27.70 -37.70 28.08
CA PRO A 30 -28.15 -37.47 26.71
C PRO A 30 -29.47 -38.22 26.43
N SER A 31 -30.47 -37.52 25.91
CA SER A 31 -31.70 -38.08 25.34
C SER A 31 -31.52 -38.31 23.81
N ARG A 32 -31.90 -39.50 23.40
CA ARG A 32 -31.89 -40.03 22.03
C ARG A 32 -33.00 -39.37 21.17
N PRO A 33 -32.78 -38.99 19.90
CA PRO A 33 -33.89 -38.55 19.05
C PRO A 33 -34.60 -39.76 18.37
N PRO A 34 -35.90 -39.59 18.05
CA PRO A 34 -36.70 -40.65 17.42
C PRO A 34 -36.44 -40.79 15.90
N SER A 35 -36.49 -42.02 15.43
CA SER A 35 -36.46 -42.41 14.04
C SER A 35 -37.75 -42.04 13.32
N LEU A 36 -37.66 -41.35 12.19
CA LEU A 36 -38.80 -41.17 11.28
C LEU A 36 -38.54 -41.88 9.96
N GLY A 37 -39.62 -42.52 9.50
CA GLY A 37 -39.66 -43.50 8.46
C GLY A 37 -39.35 -42.98 7.03
N VAL A 38 -38.89 -43.95 6.24
CA VAL A 38 -38.65 -43.87 4.83
C VAL A 38 -39.97 -43.89 4.08
N SER A 39 -40.26 -42.80 3.33
CA SER A 39 -41.32 -42.79 2.32
C SER A 39 -40.67 -42.72 0.94
N SER A 40 -40.93 -43.72 0.12
CA SER A 40 -40.50 -43.81 -1.26
C SER A 40 -41.37 -42.92 -2.16
N ALA A 41 -40.72 -42.07 -2.95
CA ALA A 41 -41.34 -41.32 -4.03
C ALA A 41 -40.71 -41.63 -5.38
N PRO A 42 -41.39 -41.49 -6.50
CA PRO A 42 -41.10 -42.22 -7.74
C PRO A 42 -40.01 -41.57 -8.58
N THR A 43 -39.30 -42.45 -9.29
CA THR A 43 -38.24 -42.18 -10.25
C THR A 43 -38.81 -41.43 -11.50
N THR A 44 -38.46 -40.20 -11.70
CA THR A 44 -38.66 -39.50 -12.96
C THR A 44 -37.27 -39.34 -13.64
N THR A 45 -37.14 -40.00 -14.79
CA THR A 45 -36.01 -39.89 -15.70
C THR A 45 -35.95 -38.45 -16.26
N ALA A 46 -34.96 -37.66 -15.79
CA ALA A 46 -34.65 -36.37 -16.36
C ALA A 46 -33.44 -36.49 -17.29
N GLY A 47 -33.64 -36.14 -18.55
CA GLY A 47 -32.62 -36.12 -19.57
C GLY A 47 -31.45 -35.20 -19.22
N THR A 48 -30.24 -35.68 -19.52
CA THR A 48 -28.98 -34.94 -19.41
C THR A 48 -28.96 -33.73 -20.38
N ALA A 49 -29.43 -32.59 -19.93
CA ALA A 49 -29.09 -31.31 -20.55
C ALA A 49 -27.69 -30.92 -20.06
N ARG A 50 -26.71 -31.10 -20.93
CA ARG A 50 -25.35 -30.63 -20.77
C ARG A 50 -25.38 -29.10 -20.72
N ALA A 51 -25.42 -28.53 -19.51
CA ALA A 51 -25.27 -27.11 -19.31
C ALA A 51 -23.85 -26.71 -19.75
N THR A 52 -23.77 -26.12 -20.94
CA THR A 52 -22.58 -25.39 -21.39
C THR A 52 -22.41 -24.22 -20.41
N LEU A 53 -21.43 -24.34 -19.52
CA LEU A 53 -21.00 -23.22 -18.70
C LEU A 53 -20.57 -22.11 -19.67
N ALA A 54 -21.42 -21.10 -19.83
CA ALA A 54 -21.08 -19.90 -20.54
C ALA A 54 -19.79 -19.34 -19.92
N ARG A 55 -18.74 -19.20 -20.74
CA ARG A 55 -17.53 -18.47 -20.38
C ARG A 55 -18.00 -17.12 -19.82
N PRO A 56 -17.46 -16.65 -18.66
CA PRO A 56 -17.73 -15.31 -18.21
C PRO A 56 -17.36 -14.36 -19.36
N GLY A 57 -18.34 -13.61 -19.82
CA GLY A 57 -18.16 -12.67 -20.92
C GLY A 57 -16.96 -11.78 -20.63
N ALA A 58 -16.13 -11.54 -21.66
CA ALA A 58 -15.07 -10.56 -21.63
C ALA A 58 -15.68 -9.24 -21.14
N GLY A 59 -15.32 -8.85 -19.91
CA GLY A 59 -15.76 -7.58 -19.33
C GLY A 59 -15.43 -6.46 -20.28
N SER A 60 -16.33 -5.51 -20.40
CA SER A 60 -16.23 -4.32 -21.23
C SER A 60 -14.80 -3.83 -21.35
N THR A 61 -14.21 -3.89 -22.55
CA THR A 61 -12.83 -3.47 -22.86
C THR A 61 -12.64 -1.94 -22.83
N ARG A 62 -13.63 -1.18 -22.36
CA ARG A 62 -13.56 0.27 -22.23
C ARG A 62 -13.16 0.61 -20.79
N GLY A 63 -11.92 1.05 -20.62
CA GLY A 63 -11.42 1.64 -19.38
C GLY A 63 -12.20 2.88 -18.93
N LEU A 64 -11.79 3.46 -17.79
CA LEU A 64 -12.31 4.74 -17.31
C LEU A 64 -12.23 5.78 -18.45
N PRO A 65 -13.31 6.51 -18.78
CA PRO A 65 -13.29 7.49 -19.87
C PRO A 65 -12.17 8.53 -19.69
N GLY A 66 -11.29 8.65 -20.69
CA GLY A 66 -10.12 9.53 -20.66
C GLY A 66 -8.84 8.86 -20.14
N MET A 67 -8.91 7.66 -19.61
CA MET A 67 -7.72 6.89 -19.26
C MET A 67 -6.93 6.54 -20.53
N PRO A 68 -5.58 6.71 -20.54
CA PRO A 68 -4.76 6.25 -21.65
C PRO A 68 -4.93 4.75 -21.91
N ALA A 69 -5.00 4.36 -23.18
CA ALA A 69 -5.16 2.96 -23.56
C ALA A 69 -4.07 2.08 -22.91
N VAL A 70 -4.47 0.94 -22.35
CA VAL A 70 -3.53 -0.03 -21.76
C VAL A 70 -2.70 -0.66 -22.89
N PRO A 71 -1.36 -0.62 -22.81
CA PRO A 71 -0.50 -1.16 -23.88
C PRO A 71 -0.65 -2.66 -24.07
N ASP A 72 -0.86 -3.39 -23.00
CA ASP A 72 -1.08 -4.84 -22.97
C ASP A 72 -2.22 -5.16 -22.01
N PRO A 73 -3.35 -5.68 -22.50
CA PRO A 73 -4.48 -6.06 -21.64
C PRO A 73 -4.16 -7.16 -20.63
N GLY A 74 -3.10 -7.94 -20.87
CA GLY A 74 -2.64 -9.00 -19.97
C GLY A 74 -1.62 -8.55 -18.93
N ASP A 75 -1.13 -7.29 -19.03
CA ASP A 75 -0.08 -6.76 -18.16
C ASP A 75 -0.27 -5.27 -17.89
N VAL A 76 -0.80 -4.94 -16.73
CA VAL A 76 -1.06 -3.55 -16.32
C VAL A 76 0.22 -2.74 -16.12
N TYR A 77 1.38 -3.39 -15.98
CA TYR A 77 2.69 -2.77 -15.79
C TYR A 77 3.55 -2.79 -17.06
N ALA A 78 3.03 -3.20 -18.21
CA ALA A 78 3.78 -3.29 -19.47
C ALA A 78 4.54 -2.00 -19.84
N ALA A 79 4.00 -0.82 -19.49
CA ALA A 79 4.68 0.46 -19.68
C ALA A 79 5.73 0.77 -18.60
N ALA A 80 5.75 0.05 -17.47
CA ALA A 80 6.65 0.29 -16.35
C ALA A 80 7.91 -0.59 -16.36
N ARG A 81 8.20 -1.28 -17.48
CA ARG A 81 9.38 -2.13 -17.67
C ARG A 81 10.66 -1.30 -17.88
N PRO A 82 11.86 -1.87 -17.66
CA PRO A 82 13.13 -1.17 -17.89
C PRO A 82 13.19 -0.53 -19.27
N GLY A 83 13.80 0.65 -19.34
CA GLY A 83 13.95 1.40 -20.60
C GLY A 83 12.68 2.14 -21.08
N ARG A 84 11.54 2.02 -20.40
CA ARG A 84 10.27 2.66 -20.75
C ARG A 84 10.04 4.01 -20.06
N LEU A 85 11.11 4.80 -19.87
CA LEU A 85 10.95 6.15 -19.32
C LEU A 85 10.10 7.03 -20.24
N SER A 86 9.12 7.72 -19.65
CA SER A 86 8.36 8.75 -20.36
C SER A 86 9.30 9.81 -20.95
N PRO A 87 9.02 10.33 -22.17
CA PRO A 87 9.77 11.47 -22.72
C PRO A 87 9.83 12.66 -21.77
N VAL A 88 8.80 12.86 -20.95
CA VAL A 88 8.73 13.96 -19.96
C VAL A 88 9.89 13.93 -18.95
N VAL A 89 10.35 12.74 -18.58
CA VAL A 89 11.32 12.57 -17.47
C VAL A 89 12.68 12.04 -17.95
N ARG A 90 12.85 11.78 -19.23
CA ARG A 90 14.07 11.15 -19.78
C ARG A 90 15.36 11.93 -19.47
N GLY A 91 15.27 13.25 -19.34
CA GLY A 91 16.39 14.12 -18.96
C GLY A 91 16.52 14.42 -17.48
N PHE A 92 15.63 13.88 -16.63
CA PHE A 92 15.70 14.16 -15.19
C PHE A 92 16.79 13.32 -14.52
N PRO A 93 17.57 13.92 -13.61
CA PRO A 93 18.59 13.18 -12.88
C PRO A 93 17.94 12.17 -11.92
N ALA A 94 18.50 10.95 -11.88
CA ALA A 94 18.06 9.93 -10.95
C ALA A 94 18.34 10.37 -9.50
N ARG A 95 17.31 10.30 -8.64
CA ARG A 95 17.37 10.65 -7.21
C ARG A 95 16.43 9.76 -6.40
N VAL A 96 16.73 9.65 -5.11
CA VAL A 96 15.83 9.03 -4.12
C VAL A 96 15.42 10.09 -3.12
N TYR A 97 14.12 10.35 -3.00
CA TYR A 97 13.54 11.35 -2.11
C TYR A 97 12.96 10.66 -0.88
N VAL A 98 13.45 11.02 0.30
CA VAL A 98 13.14 10.32 1.57
C VAL A 98 12.46 11.29 2.54
N PRO A 99 11.15 11.17 2.78
CA PRO A 99 10.46 11.99 3.78
C PRO A 99 10.77 11.46 5.18
N ASN A 100 11.18 12.35 6.07
CA ASN A 100 11.54 12.04 7.46
C ASN A 100 10.43 12.58 8.38
N SER A 101 9.49 11.72 8.77
CA SER A 101 8.24 12.13 9.41
C SER A 101 8.40 12.73 10.82
N ARG A 102 9.52 12.47 11.49
CA ARG A 102 9.81 13.02 12.83
C ARG A 102 10.76 14.23 12.82
N ASP A 103 11.27 14.61 11.65
CA ASP A 103 12.20 15.72 11.48
C ASP A 103 11.66 16.82 10.55
N ASP A 104 10.47 16.62 9.97
CA ASP A 104 9.82 17.56 9.05
C ASP A 104 10.71 17.91 7.85
N THR A 105 11.46 16.94 7.35
CA THR A 105 12.43 17.13 6.26
C THR A 105 12.26 16.09 5.16
N VAL A 106 12.86 16.39 4.01
CA VAL A 106 13.14 15.42 2.93
C VAL A 106 14.64 15.37 2.70
N ASP A 107 15.20 14.17 2.70
CA ASP A 107 16.54 13.89 2.18
C ASP A 107 16.47 13.56 0.69
N VAL A 108 17.45 14.04 -0.07
CA VAL A 108 17.65 13.68 -1.47
C VAL A 108 18.95 12.90 -1.58
N LEU A 109 18.87 11.67 -2.08
CA LEU A 109 20.02 10.78 -2.21
C LEU A 109 20.39 10.56 -3.67
N ASP A 110 21.70 10.40 -3.94
CA ASP A 110 22.21 9.94 -5.22
C ASP A 110 22.18 8.40 -5.25
N PRO A 111 21.42 7.78 -6.19
CA PRO A 111 21.30 6.33 -6.24
C PRO A 111 22.57 5.60 -6.71
N ARG A 112 23.55 6.30 -7.29
CA ARG A 112 24.82 5.71 -7.76
C ARG A 112 25.90 5.71 -6.69
N THR A 113 25.97 6.80 -5.92
CA THR A 113 27.02 6.98 -4.90
C THR A 113 26.53 6.66 -3.50
N PHE A 114 25.21 6.48 -3.32
CA PHE A 114 24.53 6.27 -2.04
C PHE A 114 24.73 7.43 -1.05
N ARG A 115 25.10 8.62 -1.55
CA ARG A 115 25.34 9.81 -0.73
C ARG A 115 24.13 10.72 -0.71
N ARG A 116 23.94 11.41 0.39
CA ARG A 116 22.95 12.48 0.49
C ARG A 116 23.44 13.72 -0.29
N LEU A 117 22.62 14.15 -1.26
CA LEU A 117 22.85 15.36 -2.06
C LEU A 117 22.32 16.61 -1.37
N ALA A 118 21.16 16.48 -0.71
CA ALA A 118 20.51 17.61 -0.06
C ALA A 118 19.59 17.14 1.08
N ARG A 119 19.28 18.07 1.98
CA ARG A 119 18.19 17.97 2.96
C ARG A 119 17.51 19.33 3.06
N PHE A 120 16.18 19.34 3.05
CA PHE A 120 15.40 20.56 3.20
C PHE A 120 14.15 20.34 4.06
N ARG A 121 13.68 21.42 4.69
CA ARG A 121 12.46 21.40 5.48
C ARG A 121 11.22 21.39 4.60
N VAL A 122 10.17 20.67 5.04
CA VAL A 122 8.82 20.65 4.47
C VAL A 122 7.79 20.94 5.58
N GLY A 123 6.54 20.58 5.40
CA GLY A 123 5.54 20.70 6.47
C GLY A 123 5.67 19.59 7.52
N ARG A 124 4.83 19.65 8.57
CA ARG A 124 4.87 18.70 9.69
C ARG A 124 4.49 17.29 9.27
N GLN A 125 5.26 16.32 9.74
CA GLN A 125 5.06 14.89 9.56
C GLN A 125 4.91 14.49 8.08
N PRO A 126 5.94 14.68 7.24
CA PRO A 126 5.92 14.19 5.87
C PRO A 126 5.87 12.66 5.85
N GLN A 127 4.91 12.09 5.09
CA GLN A 127 4.71 10.64 5.03
C GLN A 127 5.19 10.05 3.71
N HIS A 128 4.75 10.57 2.57
CA HIS A 128 5.06 10.03 1.26
C HIS A 128 5.54 11.13 0.31
N VAL A 129 6.42 10.73 -0.63
CA VAL A 129 6.77 11.54 -1.80
C VAL A 129 6.15 10.88 -3.02
N THR A 130 5.28 11.59 -3.70
CA THR A 130 4.39 11.07 -4.73
C THR A 130 4.56 11.81 -6.05
N PRO A 131 4.87 11.14 -7.17
CA PRO A 131 4.87 11.76 -8.49
C PRO A 131 3.46 12.20 -8.91
N SER A 132 3.32 13.40 -9.48
CA SER A 132 2.10 13.85 -10.13
C SER A 132 1.76 12.96 -11.33
N TRP A 133 0.48 12.95 -11.75
CA TRP A 133 0.02 12.16 -12.88
C TRP A 133 0.84 12.40 -14.15
N ASP A 134 1.17 13.66 -14.43
CA ASP A 134 1.94 14.10 -15.59
C ASP A 134 3.46 13.97 -15.44
N LEU A 135 3.93 13.43 -14.30
CA LEU A 135 5.33 13.19 -13.98
C LEU A 135 6.20 14.45 -13.82
N ARG A 136 5.61 15.64 -13.74
CA ARG A 136 6.35 16.92 -13.72
C ARG A 136 6.62 17.46 -12.33
N THR A 137 5.94 16.93 -11.32
CA THR A 137 6.05 17.40 -9.92
C THR A 137 6.10 16.20 -9.00
N LEU A 138 6.93 16.26 -7.95
CA LEU A 138 6.80 15.36 -6.82
C LEU A 138 6.10 16.11 -5.67
N TRP A 139 5.12 15.47 -5.04
CA TRP A 139 4.38 16.01 -3.92
C TRP A 139 4.77 15.32 -2.63
N VAL A 140 5.10 16.10 -1.60
CA VAL A 140 5.33 15.60 -0.24
C VAL A 140 4.06 15.79 0.57
N GLY A 141 3.44 14.70 1.01
CA GLY A 141 2.28 14.73 1.89
C GLY A 141 2.68 15.04 3.33
N ASN A 142 2.45 16.28 3.79
CA ASN A 142 2.72 16.71 5.16
C ASN A 142 1.48 16.47 6.02
N ASN A 143 1.34 15.24 6.51
CA ASN A 143 0.09 14.74 7.09
C ASN A 143 -0.44 15.61 8.25
N GLN A 144 0.37 15.86 9.31
CA GLN A 144 -0.01 16.76 10.40
C GLN A 144 0.16 18.24 10.08
N GLY A 145 0.89 18.54 9.01
CA GLY A 145 1.06 19.92 8.50
C GLY A 145 -0.10 20.38 7.63
N ASN A 146 -1.08 19.52 7.34
CA ASN A 146 -2.24 19.81 6.48
C ASN A 146 -1.82 20.53 5.19
N SER A 147 -0.80 19.99 4.49
CA SER A 147 -0.27 20.62 3.29
C SER A 147 0.44 19.62 2.37
N LEU A 148 0.54 19.96 1.10
CA LEU A 148 1.41 19.31 0.13
C LEU A 148 2.54 20.26 -0.23
N THR A 149 3.80 19.78 -0.16
CA THR A 149 4.97 20.52 -0.63
C THR A 149 5.43 19.97 -1.97
N ALA A 150 5.52 20.82 -2.99
CA ALA A 150 6.04 20.43 -4.29
C ALA A 150 7.57 20.32 -4.28
N ILE A 151 8.09 19.39 -5.08
CA ILE A 151 9.50 19.29 -5.46
C ILE A 151 9.56 19.29 -6.99
N ASP A 152 10.43 20.08 -7.55
CA ASP A 152 10.78 20.01 -8.97
C ASP A 152 11.76 18.84 -9.20
N PRO A 153 11.36 17.76 -9.88
CA PRO A 153 12.23 16.60 -10.06
C PRO A 153 13.41 16.84 -11.00
N ALA A 154 13.33 17.82 -11.90
CA ALA A 154 14.43 18.17 -12.79
C ALA A 154 15.62 18.77 -12.00
N THR A 155 15.33 19.59 -11.02
CA THR A 155 16.36 20.26 -10.20
C THR A 155 16.57 19.60 -8.84
N GLY A 156 15.57 18.88 -8.33
CA GLY A 156 15.52 18.32 -6.97
C GLY A 156 15.23 19.36 -5.89
N ARG A 157 14.83 20.59 -6.27
CA ARG A 157 14.59 21.70 -5.34
C ARG A 157 13.16 21.71 -4.83
N ARG A 158 13.01 22.10 -3.58
CA ARG A 158 11.71 22.37 -2.97
C ARG A 158 11.01 23.54 -3.69
N GLY A 159 9.74 23.34 -4.05
CA GLY A 159 8.86 24.35 -4.62
C GLY A 159 7.83 24.89 -3.61
N ARG A 160 6.66 25.26 -4.14
CA ARG A 160 5.52 25.79 -3.36
C ARG A 160 4.95 24.76 -2.38
N THR A 161 4.33 25.28 -1.32
CA THR A 161 3.48 24.46 -0.42
C THR A 161 2.03 24.95 -0.56
N VAL A 162 1.10 23.99 -0.68
CA VAL A 162 -0.34 24.28 -0.80
C VAL A 162 -1.10 23.65 0.36
N PRO A 163 -2.16 24.29 0.88
CA PRO A 163 -2.97 23.73 1.96
C PRO A 163 -3.81 22.55 1.42
N VAL A 164 -3.74 21.42 2.10
CA VAL A 164 -4.53 20.21 1.83
C VAL A 164 -4.74 19.50 3.16
N ALA A 165 -5.99 19.20 3.51
CA ALA A 165 -6.30 18.58 4.80
C ALA A 165 -5.82 17.14 4.86
N ASP A 166 -5.08 16.82 5.93
CA ASP A 166 -4.71 15.46 6.33
C ASP A 166 -4.12 14.57 5.20
N PRO A 167 -3.13 15.03 4.42
CA PRO A 167 -2.62 14.28 3.28
C PRO A 167 -1.66 13.17 3.75
N TYR A 168 -2.24 12.05 4.21
CA TYR A 168 -1.43 10.88 4.56
C TYR A 168 -0.79 10.29 3.32
N ASN A 169 -1.58 10.07 2.26
CA ASN A 169 -1.10 9.58 0.97
C ASN A 169 -1.80 10.32 -0.18
N LEU A 170 -1.23 10.24 -1.39
CA LEU A 170 -1.72 10.92 -2.57
C LEU A 170 -1.72 9.97 -3.75
N TYR A 171 -2.84 9.92 -4.47
CA TYR A 171 -3.02 9.15 -5.69
C TYR A 171 -3.60 10.02 -6.80
N PHE A 172 -3.59 9.51 -8.03
CA PHE A 172 -4.19 10.17 -9.19
C PHE A 172 -5.06 9.17 -9.93
N THR A 173 -6.28 9.58 -10.33
CA THR A 173 -7.13 8.73 -11.16
C THR A 173 -6.44 8.42 -12.49
N PRO A 174 -6.66 7.22 -13.07
CA PRO A 174 -5.98 6.82 -14.30
C PRO A 174 -6.19 7.75 -15.49
N ASP A 175 -7.30 8.50 -15.51
CA ASP A 175 -7.61 9.52 -16.51
C ASP A 175 -6.96 10.89 -16.23
N GLY A 176 -6.26 11.03 -15.11
CA GLY A 176 -5.61 12.28 -14.70
C GLY A 176 -6.54 13.41 -14.28
N ARG A 177 -7.86 13.15 -14.14
CA ARG A 177 -8.84 14.21 -13.84
C ARG A 177 -8.96 14.54 -12.36
N ARG A 178 -8.51 13.66 -11.47
CA ARG A 178 -8.54 13.85 -10.01
C ARG A 178 -7.22 13.48 -9.37
N ALA A 179 -6.85 14.22 -8.35
CA ALA A 179 -5.94 13.79 -7.32
C ALA A 179 -6.75 13.28 -6.12
N ILE A 180 -6.43 12.12 -5.58
CA ILE A 180 -7.10 11.52 -4.43
C ILE A 180 -6.17 11.62 -3.23
N VAL A 181 -6.53 12.46 -2.28
CA VAL A 181 -5.86 12.56 -1.00
C VAL A 181 -6.50 11.57 -0.03
N VAL A 182 -5.68 10.69 0.51
CA VAL A 182 -6.10 9.80 1.58
C VAL A 182 -6.02 10.56 2.90
N ALA A 183 -7.16 11.03 3.39
CA ALA A 183 -7.30 11.76 4.64
C ALA A 183 -7.61 10.74 5.77
N GLU A 184 -6.55 10.08 6.25
CA GLU A 184 -6.61 8.93 7.16
C GLU A 184 -7.35 9.25 8.47
N ARG A 185 -6.95 10.32 9.16
CA ARG A 185 -7.54 10.75 10.44
C ARG A 185 -8.97 11.24 10.27
N LEU A 186 -9.28 11.82 9.09
CA LEU A 186 -10.61 12.31 8.74
C LEU A 186 -11.51 11.21 8.17
N ARG A 187 -10.99 9.99 7.99
CA ARG A 187 -11.72 8.80 7.50
C ARG A 187 -12.45 9.05 6.19
N ARG A 188 -11.74 9.59 5.21
CA ARG A 188 -12.31 9.92 3.91
C ARG A 188 -11.26 9.93 2.81
N LEU A 189 -11.71 9.85 1.58
CA LEU A 189 -10.94 10.11 0.38
C LEU A 189 -11.37 11.47 -0.18
N ASP A 190 -10.45 12.41 -0.26
CA ASP A 190 -10.70 13.75 -0.79
C ASP A 190 -10.28 13.82 -2.25
N PHE A 191 -11.22 14.08 -3.15
CA PHE A 191 -10.98 14.24 -4.58
C PHE A 191 -10.68 15.70 -4.89
N HIS A 192 -9.48 15.96 -5.40
CA HIS A 192 -8.96 17.29 -5.69
C HIS A 192 -8.77 17.47 -7.20
N ASP A 193 -8.72 18.73 -7.61
CA ASP A 193 -8.19 19.10 -8.92
C ASP A 193 -6.68 18.79 -8.95
N PRO A 194 -6.18 18.01 -9.91
CA PRO A 194 -4.80 17.48 -9.88
C PRO A 194 -3.71 18.55 -10.10
N HIS A 195 -4.07 19.72 -10.65
CA HIS A 195 -3.13 20.80 -10.94
C HIS A 195 -3.08 21.87 -9.85
N THR A 196 -4.25 22.20 -9.30
CA THR A 196 -4.40 23.27 -8.29
C THR A 196 -4.43 22.74 -6.86
N MET A 197 -4.69 21.45 -6.68
CA MET A 197 -4.96 20.80 -5.39
C MET A 197 -6.16 21.40 -4.64
N ARG A 198 -7.11 22.02 -5.35
CA ARG A 198 -8.36 22.49 -4.75
C ARG A 198 -9.31 21.30 -4.57
N LEU A 199 -9.88 21.17 -3.37
CA LEU A 199 -10.89 20.15 -3.06
C LEU A 199 -12.11 20.30 -3.97
N ARG A 200 -12.57 19.18 -4.53
CA ARG A 200 -13.78 19.06 -5.37
C ARG A 200 -14.88 18.30 -4.66
N HIS A 201 -14.52 17.16 -4.05
CA HIS A 201 -15.47 16.29 -3.36
C HIS A 201 -14.76 15.55 -2.22
N SER A 202 -15.48 15.30 -1.14
CA SER A 202 -15.02 14.46 -0.02
C SER A 202 -15.91 13.22 0.08
N LEU A 203 -15.31 12.04 0.01
CA LEU A 203 -15.99 10.76 0.14
C LEU A 203 -15.70 10.17 1.53
N PRO A 204 -16.64 10.20 2.49
CA PRO A 204 -16.49 9.47 3.74
C PRO A 204 -16.38 7.97 3.49
N VAL A 205 -15.49 7.29 4.21
CA VAL A 205 -15.35 5.83 4.15
C VAL A 205 -15.82 5.18 5.45
N PRO A 206 -16.51 4.03 5.39
CA PRO A 206 -17.13 3.39 6.57
C PRO A 206 -16.11 2.54 7.35
N CYS A 207 -14.88 3.04 7.53
CA CYS A 207 -13.79 2.33 8.20
C CYS A 207 -12.82 3.31 8.86
N PHE A 208 -11.85 2.78 9.62
CA PHE A 208 -10.84 3.54 10.35
C PHE A 208 -9.44 3.27 9.80
N GLY A 209 -8.67 4.34 9.63
CA GLY A 209 -7.29 4.24 9.14
C GLY A 209 -7.20 3.89 7.66
N VAL A 210 -8.03 4.53 6.80
CA VAL A 210 -7.85 4.43 5.34
C VAL A 210 -6.47 4.98 5.00
N ASN A 211 -5.60 4.16 4.34
CA ASN A 211 -4.21 4.56 4.16
C ASN A 211 -3.62 4.31 2.77
N HIS A 212 -3.81 3.16 2.15
CA HIS A 212 -3.28 2.85 0.83
C HIS A 212 -4.38 2.38 -0.12
N LEU A 213 -4.14 2.51 -1.43
CA LEU A 213 -5.07 2.03 -2.45
C LEU A 213 -4.33 1.67 -3.77
N ASP A 214 -4.98 0.88 -4.61
CA ASP A 214 -4.61 0.73 -6.02
C ASP A 214 -5.87 0.61 -6.88
N PHE A 215 -5.73 0.89 -8.18
CA PHE A 215 -6.82 0.90 -9.14
C PHE A 215 -6.97 -0.44 -9.86
N SER A 216 -8.19 -0.78 -10.25
CA SER A 216 -8.47 -1.88 -11.18
C SER A 216 -7.76 -1.69 -12.52
N ALA A 217 -7.59 -2.75 -13.28
CA ALA A 217 -6.93 -2.71 -14.58
C ALA A 217 -7.60 -1.74 -15.56
N ASP A 218 -8.93 -1.63 -15.51
CA ASP A 218 -9.73 -0.72 -16.30
C ASP A 218 -9.86 0.69 -15.70
N GLY A 219 -9.28 0.93 -14.53
CA GLY A 219 -9.31 2.20 -13.81
C GLY A 219 -10.68 2.62 -13.27
N ARG A 220 -11.73 1.80 -13.41
CA ARG A 220 -13.10 2.15 -13.01
C ARG A 220 -13.35 2.04 -11.52
N SER A 221 -12.59 1.21 -10.83
CA SER A 221 -12.67 1.04 -9.40
C SER A 221 -11.29 1.14 -8.75
N LEU A 222 -11.27 1.39 -7.46
CA LEU A 222 -10.10 1.26 -6.62
C LEU A 222 -10.43 0.41 -5.39
N LEU A 223 -9.41 -0.22 -4.84
CA LEU A 223 -9.43 -0.92 -3.56
C LEU A 223 -8.57 -0.14 -2.57
N ALA A 224 -9.15 0.27 -1.44
CA ALA A 224 -8.43 0.94 -0.36
C ALA A 224 -8.38 0.05 0.90
N SER A 225 -7.25 0.09 1.61
CA SER A 225 -7.05 -0.56 2.90
C SER A 225 -7.42 0.36 4.05
N CYS A 226 -7.94 -0.23 5.15
CA CYS A 226 -8.30 0.48 6.37
C CYS A 226 -7.62 -0.20 7.55
N GLU A 227 -6.44 0.29 7.91
CA GLU A 227 -5.51 -0.31 8.87
C GLU A 227 -6.14 -0.61 10.22
N PHE A 228 -6.78 0.39 10.85
CA PHE A 228 -7.19 0.29 12.25
C PHE A 228 -8.49 -0.48 12.46
N SER A 229 -9.24 -0.77 11.40
CA SER A 229 -10.49 -1.52 11.47
C SER A 229 -10.47 -2.88 10.77
N GLY A 230 -9.36 -3.21 10.10
CA GLY A 230 -9.20 -4.48 9.38
C GLY A 230 -10.15 -4.65 8.20
N HIS A 231 -10.46 -3.56 7.49
CA HIS A 231 -11.36 -3.57 6.34
C HIS A 231 -10.66 -3.21 5.04
N LEU A 232 -11.28 -3.63 3.95
CA LEU A 232 -10.99 -3.17 2.59
C LEU A 232 -12.24 -2.52 2.01
N VAL A 233 -12.07 -1.41 1.28
CA VAL A 233 -13.16 -0.61 0.72
C VAL A 233 -13.01 -0.52 -0.79
N TRP A 234 -14.07 -0.87 -1.55
CA TRP A 234 -14.16 -0.62 -2.98
C TRP A 234 -14.85 0.71 -3.24
N VAL A 235 -14.30 1.46 -4.19
CA VAL A 235 -14.83 2.76 -4.60
C VAL A 235 -14.97 2.76 -6.13
N ASP A 236 -16.12 3.21 -6.62
CA ASP A 236 -16.33 3.57 -8.03
C ASP A 236 -15.65 4.93 -8.27
N VAL A 237 -14.67 4.95 -9.18
CA VAL A 237 -13.84 6.12 -9.44
C VAL A 237 -14.62 7.25 -10.11
N ALA A 238 -15.50 6.92 -11.07
CA ALA A 238 -16.26 7.92 -11.82
C ALA A 238 -17.40 8.51 -10.99
N ALA A 239 -18.07 7.66 -10.19
CA ALA A 239 -19.17 8.09 -9.32
C ALA A 239 -18.69 8.63 -7.96
N GLU A 240 -17.39 8.51 -7.67
CA GLU A 240 -16.77 8.93 -6.39
C GLU A 240 -17.58 8.42 -5.19
N ARG A 241 -17.91 7.12 -5.17
CA ARG A 241 -18.75 6.50 -4.12
C ARG A 241 -18.24 5.12 -3.71
N VAL A 242 -18.46 4.77 -2.43
CA VAL A 242 -18.19 3.43 -1.91
C VAL A 242 -19.18 2.42 -2.54
N THR A 243 -18.65 1.30 -3.04
CA THR A 243 -19.43 0.21 -3.66
C THR A 243 -19.32 -1.11 -2.93
N GLY A 244 -18.37 -1.26 -2.04
CA GLY A 244 -18.18 -2.49 -1.27
C GLY A 244 -17.32 -2.30 -0.04
N LEU A 245 -17.53 -3.18 0.94
CA LEU A 245 -16.76 -3.27 2.17
C LEU A 245 -16.50 -4.76 2.44
N LEU A 246 -15.25 -5.10 2.73
CA LEU A 246 -14.84 -6.44 3.12
C LEU A 246 -14.11 -6.38 4.46
N ARG A 247 -14.59 -7.10 5.45
CA ARG A 247 -13.87 -7.29 6.70
C ARG A 247 -12.91 -8.46 6.57
N LEU A 248 -11.67 -8.23 6.92
CA LEU A 248 -10.66 -9.28 7.08
C LEU A 248 -10.80 -9.96 8.44
N ARG A 249 -9.90 -10.90 8.75
CA ARG A 249 -9.92 -11.58 10.06
C ARG A 249 -9.69 -10.60 11.22
N ALA A 250 -10.05 -11.01 12.43
CA ALA A 250 -9.79 -10.25 13.65
C ALA A 250 -8.28 -9.98 13.81
N GLY A 251 -7.92 -8.76 14.20
CA GLY A 251 -6.52 -8.33 14.35
C GLY A 251 -5.79 -8.02 13.05
N ALA A 252 -6.46 -8.09 11.88
CA ALA A 252 -5.88 -7.64 10.62
C ALA A 252 -5.62 -6.12 10.66
N MET A 253 -4.46 -5.73 10.10
CA MET A 253 -4.03 -4.34 9.94
C MET A 253 -3.54 -4.16 8.49
N PRO A 254 -4.47 -4.11 7.50
CA PRO A 254 -4.11 -4.03 6.09
C PRO A 254 -3.40 -2.71 5.76
N GLN A 255 -2.34 -2.82 4.98
CA GLN A 255 -1.43 -1.74 4.58
C GLN A 255 -1.45 -1.55 3.07
N ASP A 256 -0.29 -1.60 2.41
CA ASP A 256 -0.17 -1.38 0.97
C ASP A 256 -1.04 -2.34 0.15
N VAL A 257 -1.57 -1.82 -0.93
CA VAL A 257 -2.42 -2.52 -1.89
C VAL A 257 -1.75 -2.49 -3.25
N LYS A 258 -1.67 -3.64 -3.92
CA LYS A 258 -1.07 -3.73 -5.25
C LYS A 258 -1.85 -4.67 -6.15
N LEU A 259 -2.25 -4.19 -7.33
CA LEU A 259 -2.86 -5.02 -8.37
C LEU A 259 -1.81 -5.96 -8.95
N ALA A 260 -2.17 -7.22 -9.19
CA ALA A 260 -1.32 -8.15 -9.92
C ALA A 260 -1.14 -7.71 -11.40
N PRO A 261 -0.04 -8.09 -12.06
CA PRO A 261 0.19 -7.75 -13.47
C PRO A 261 -0.97 -8.13 -14.40
N ASP A 262 -1.60 -9.30 -14.15
CA ASP A 262 -2.75 -9.80 -14.93
C ASP A 262 -4.08 -9.09 -14.63
N GLY A 263 -4.09 -8.15 -13.69
CA GLY A 263 -5.27 -7.36 -13.30
C GLY A 263 -6.38 -8.14 -12.59
N ARG A 264 -6.15 -9.41 -12.21
CA ARG A 264 -7.20 -10.31 -11.70
C ARG A 264 -7.33 -10.32 -10.18
N VAL A 265 -6.27 -10.00 -9.48
CA VAL A 265 -6.24 -10.00 -8.01
C VAL A 265 -5.49 -8.79 -7.47
N TYR A 266 -5.88 -8.34 -6.29
CA TYR A 266 -5.06 -7.45 -5.47
C TYR A 266 -4.27 -8.26 -4.45
N TYR A 267 -3.04 -7.86 -4.22
CA TYR A 267 -2.26 -8.24 -3.05
C TYR A 267 -2.37 -7.11 -2.03
N VAL A 268 -2.68 -7.46 -0.78
CA VAL A 268 -2.81 -6.50 0.33
C VAL A 268 -1.90 -6.94 1.46
N ALA A 269 -0.87 -6.16 1.75
CA ALA A 269 -0.01 -6.41 2.89
C ALA A 269 -0.79 -6.25 4.19
N ASP A 270 -0.52 -7.08 5.18
CA ASP A 270 -1.19 -7.02 6.48
C ASP A 270 -0.17 -7.14 7.62
N MET A 271 0.04 -6.02 8.28
CA MET A 271 1.01 -5.90 9.35
C MET A 271 0.60 -6.72 10.58
N GLY A 272 -0.68 -6.75 10.91
CA GLY A 272 -1.23 -7.50 12.04
C GLY A 272 -1.23 -9.00 11.81
N SER A 273 -1.43 -9.42 10.56
CA SER A 273 -1.48 -10.84 10.17
C SER A 273 -0.11 -11.42 9.79
N GLY A 274 0.89 -10.58 9.52
CA GLY A 274 2.24 -11.01 9.13
C GLY A 274 2.31 -11.66 7.75
N GLY A 275 1.62 -11.09 6.77
CA GLY A 275 1.60 -11.63 5.42
C GLY A 275 0.79 -10.79 4.43
N VAL A 276 0.36 -11.42 3.36
CA VAL A 276 -0.31 -10.77 2.24
C VAL A 276 -1.61 -11.49 1.91
N TRP A 277 -2.71 -10.76 1.89
CA TRP A 277 -4.01 -11.23 1.39
C TRP A 277 -4.02 -11.23 -0.14
N ILE A 278 -4.66 -12.23 -0.72
CA ILE A 278 -5.00 -12.28 -2.14
C ILE A 278 -6.50 -12.02 -2.26
N ILE A 279 -6.86 -10.91 -2.89
CA ILE A 279 -8.23 -10.42 -3.00
C ILE A 279 -8.67 -10.44 -4.45
N ASP A 280 -9.88 -10.92 -4.73
CA ASP A 280 -10.48 -10.89 -6.06
C ASP A 280 -10.65 -9.43 -6.53
N ALA A 281 -10.13 -9.08 -7.72
CA ALA A 281 -10.19 -7.71 -8.21
C ALA A 281 -11.59 -7.28 -8.63
N ALA A 282 -12.45 -8.23 -8.99
CA ALA A 282 -13.81 -7.96 -9.46
C ALA A 282 -14.86 -8.00 -8.34
N ARG A 283 -14.56 -8.61 -7.19
CA ARG A 283 -15.54 -8.85 -6.12
C ARG A 283 -14.91 -8.72 -4.73
N PRO A 284 -15.67 -8.26 -3.71
CA PRO A 284 -15.23 -8.23 -2.32
C PRO A 284 -15.06 -9.65 -1.74
N ARG A 285 -14.01 -10.38 -2.13
CA ARG A 285 -13.77 -11.75 -1.73
C ARG A 285 -12.28 -12.02 -1.50
N VAL A 286 -11.96 -12.63 -0.37
CA VAL A 286 -10.64 -13.19 -0.08
C VAL A 286 -10.47 -14.50 -0.86
N LEU A 287 -9.39 -14.61 -1.62
CA LEU A 287 -8.99 -15.83 -2.35
C LEU A 287 -7.94 -16.63 -1.60
N GLY A 288 -7.13 -15.99 -0.76
CA GLY A 288 -6.09 -16.65 0.01
C GLY A 288 -5.29 -15.69 0.89
N PHE A 289 -4.36 -16.26 1.65
CA PHE A 289 -3.40 -15.53 2.47
C PHE A 289 -2.02 -16.21 2.36
N LEU A 290 -0.98 -15.40 2.17
CA LEU A 290 0.41 -15.82 2.11
C LEU A 290 1.15 -15.30 3.34
N PRO A 291 1.57 -16.15 4.28
CA PRO A 291 2.50 -15.74 5.33
C PRO A 291 3.82 -15.29 4.71
N THR A 292 4.27 -14.07 5.00
CA THR A 292 5.54 -13.51 4.49
C THR A 292 6.52 -13.20 5.61
N GLY A 293 6.04 -12.56 6.68
CA GLY A 293 6.84 -12.18 7.83
C GLY A 293 6.13 -11.14 8.70
N ARG A 294 6.60 -10.98 9.92
CA ARG A 294 6.01 -10.03 10.88
C ARG A 294 6.07 -8.60 10.36
N GLY A 295 4.92 -7.91 10.43
CA GLY A 295 4.83 -6.51 10.06
C GLY A 295 4.90 -6.29 8.55
N ALA A 296 4.31 -7.17 7.73
CA ALA A 296 4.22 -7.00 6.28
C ALA A 296 3.57 -5.66 5.94
N HIS A 297 4.24 -4.83 5.09
CA HIS A 297 3.86 -3.44 4.92
C HIS A 297 3.87 -2.97 3.46
N GLY A 298 5.02 -2.75 2.82
CA GLY A 298 5.13 -2.25 1.45
C GLY A 298 5.18 -3.35 0.40
N LEU A 299 4.60 -3.11 -0.76
CA LEU A 299 4.48 -4.03 -1.90
C LEU A 299 5.07 -3.42 -3.17
N TYR A 300 6.00 -4.10 -3.83
CA TYR A 300 6.68 -3.61 -5.03
C TYR A 300 6.74 -4.68 -6.10
N VAL A 301 6.19 -4.39 -7.28
CA VAL A 301 6.23 -5.27 -8.44
C VAL A 301 7.62 -5.18 -9.08
N SER A 302 8.30 -6.32 -9.29
CA SER A 302 9.56 -6.35 -10.03
C SER A 302 9.37 -5.82 -11.46
N ARG A 303 10.40 -5.21 -12.04
CA ARG A 303 10.30 -4.59 -13.38
C ARG A 303 10.07 -5.59 -14.52
N ASP A 304 10.24 -6.88 -14.27
CA ASP A 304 9.95 -7.99 -15.19
C ASP A 304 8.59 -8.66 -14.90
N ASP A 305 7.83 -8.11 -13.95
CA ASP A 305 6.51 -8.57 -13.52
C ASP A 305 6.45 -10.03 -13.02
N ARG A 306 7.61 -10.58 -12.61
CA ARG A 306 7.71 -11.95 -12.12
C ARG A 306 7.46 -12.07 -10.62
N TYR A 307 7.82 -11.03 -9.85
CA TYR A 307 7.84 -11.06 -8.40
C TYR A 307 7.17 -9.85 -7.77
N LEU A 308 6.55 -10.07 -6.64
CA LEU A 308 6.16 -9.03 -5.69
C LEU A 308 7.12 -9.07 -4.50
N TYR A 309 7.84 -7.96 -4.27
CA TYR A 309 8.63 -7.77 -3.06
C TYR A 309 7.72 -7.28 -1.94
N VAL A 310 7.78 -7.95 -0.78
CA VAL A 310 7.00 -7.62 0.42
C VAL A 310 7.96 -7.23 1.53
N SER A 311 7.92 -5.99 1.99
CA SER A 311 8.71 -5.58 3.15
C SER A 311 8.06 -6.06 4.45
N ASN A 312 8.82 -6.77 5.29
CA ASN A 312 8.37 -7.26 6.60
C ASN A 312 9.03 -6.42 7.69
N ARG A 313 8.41 -5.28 8.00
CA ARG A 313 8.96 -4.22 8.85
C ARG A 313 9.31 -4.69 10.26
N GLY A 314 8.47 -5.55 10.85
CA GLY A 314 8.66 -6.09 12.20
C GLY A 314 9.64 -7.26 12.27
N GLU A 315 10.07 -7.81 11.12
CA GLU A 315 11.00 -8.94 11.05
C GLU A 315 12.38 -8.56 10.51
N GLY A 316 12.48 -7.42 9.80
CA GLY A 316 13.73 -7.01 9.16
C GLY A 316 14.04 -7.83 7.91
N SER A 317 13.01 -8.22 7.15
CA SER A 317 13.16 -9.06 5.96
C SER A 317 12.33 -8.55 4.78
N ILE A 318 12.63 -9.07 3.60
CA ILE A 318 11.87 -8.89 2.38
C ILE A 318 11.52 -10.26 1.80
N SER A 319 10.22 -10.54 1.62
CA SER A 319 9.77 -11.77 0.98
C SER A 319 9.50 -11.54 -0.50
N LEU A 320 9.86 -12.51 -1.33
CA LEU A 320 9.58 -12.54 -2.77
C LEU A 320 8.42 -13.47 -3.02
N VAL A 321 7.31 -12.93 -3.51
CA VAL A 321 6.13 -13.69 -3.94
C VAL A 321 6.16 -13.81 -5.45
N SER A 322 6.14 -15.03 -5.99
CA SER A 322 6.01 -15.25 -7.43
C SER A 322 4.57 -15.04 -7.88
N PHE A 323 4.34 -14.18 -8.88
CA PHE A 323 3.00 -14.01 -9.46
C PHE A 323 2.51 -15.28 -10.17
N ALA A 324 3.41 -16.04 -10.81
CA ALA A 324 3.05 -17.25 -11.53
C ALA A 324 2.55 -18.39 -10.61
N THR A 325 3.19 -18.56 -9.45
CA THR A 325 2.85 -19.66 -8.52
C THR A 325 2.03 -19.19 -7.31
N ARG A 326 1.96 -17.87 -7.07
CA ARG A 326 1.36 -17.27 -5.87
C ARG A 326 1.92 -17.84 -4.57
N LYS A 327 3.25 -18.05 -4.53
CA LYS A 327 3.97 -18.58 -3.36
C LYS A 327 5.15 -17.68 -3.02
N VAL A 328 5.54 -17.65 -1.76
CA VAL A 328 6.82 -17.09 -1.32
C VAL A 328 7.92 -18.01 -1.85
N VAL A 329 8.83 -17.46 -2.67
CA VAL A 329 9.92 -18.23 -3.31
C VAL A 329 11.28 -17.91 -2.70
N ALA A 330 11.41 -16.77 -2.01
CA ALA A 330 12.62 -16.41 -1.28
C ALA A 330 12.29 -15.40 -0.16
N THR A 331 13.17 -15.30 0.81
CA THR A 331 13.14 -14.27 1.84
C THR A 331 14.56 -13.76 2.09
N TRP A 332 14.75 -12.45 1.90
CA TRP A 332 16.02 -11.76 2.17
C TRP A 332 15.96 -11.11 3.55
N ARG A 333 16.98 -11.29 4.35
CA ARG A 333 17.10 -10.63 5.66
C ARG A 333 18.05 -9.43 5.55
N ILE A 334 17.69 -8.32 6.18
CA ILE A 334 18.60 -7.18 6.30
C ILE A 334 19.76 -7.57 7.23
N PRO A 335 21.02 -7.62 6.75
CA PRO A 335 22.16 -7.95 7.59
C PRO A 335 22.28 -6.99 8.78
N GLY A 336 22.43 -7.50 9.99
CA GLY A 336 22.43 -6.70 11.21
C GLY A 336 21.05 -6.19 11.67
N GLY A 337 19.96 -6.73 11.08
CA GLY A 337 18.60 -6.34 11.38
C GLY A 337 18.17 -5.04 10.69
N GLY A 338 16.92 -4.63 10.89
CA GLY A 338 16.36 -3.42 10.31
C GLY A 338 14.84 -3.40 10.39
N SER A 339 14.24 -2.34 9.86
CA SER A 339 12.80 -2.16 9.79
C SER A 339 12.38 -1.71 8.40
N PRO A 340 12.59 -2.57 7.35
CA PRO A 340 12.26 -2.22 5.97
C PRO A 340 10.78 -1.87 5.84
N ASP A 341 10.51 -0.69 5.30
CA ASP A 341 9.17 -0.11 5.30
C ASP A 341 8.74 0.21 3.87
N MET A 342 8.55 1.48 3.53
CA MET A 342 8.07 1.91 2.22
C MET A 342 9.22 2.34 1.31
N GLY A 343 9.05 2.14 -0.01
CA GLY A 343 10.13 2.42 -0.95
C GLY A 343 9.77 2.40 -2.42
N GLY A 344 10.67 1.89 -3.23
CA GLY A 344 10.51 1.78 -4.68
C GLY A 344 11.67 1.05 -5.34
N ILE A 345 11.51 0.73 -6.62
CA ILE A 345 12.51 0.02 -7.42
C ILE A 345 13.15 1.00 -8.39
N SER A 346 14.47 0.92 -8.61
CA SER A 346 15.18 1.71 -9.61
C SER A 346 14.60 1.54 -11.03
N ALA A 347 14.88 2.49 -11.91
CA ALA A 347 14.32 2.49 -13.25
C ALA A 347 14.73 1.28 -14.10
N ASP A 348 15.94 0.78 -13.87
CA ASP A 348 16.48 -0.43 -14.50
C ASP A 348 16.03 -1.73 -13.83
N GLY A 349 15.39 -1.65 -12.66
CA GLY A 349 14.95 -2.79 -11.88
C GLY A 349 16.03 -3.41 -10.99
N GLY A 350 17.26 -2.90 -11.01
CA GLY A 350 18.42 -3.52 -10.33
C GLY A 350 18.48 -3.30 -8.83
N VAL A 351 17.82 -2.26 -8.29
CA VAL A 351 17.92 -1.89 -6.88
C VAL A 351 16.54 -1.67 -6.28
N LEU A 352 16.23 -2.38 -5.21
CA LEU A 352 15.11 -2.14 -4.32
C LEU A 352 15.54 -1.19 -3.19
N TRP A 353 14.87 -0.05 -3.08
CA TRP A 353 15.10 0.97 -2.06
C TRP A 353 14.00 0.92 -1.03
N LEU A 354 14.35 0.79 0.25
CA LEU A 354 13.39 0.76 1.36
C LEU A 354 13.85 1.68 2.47
N THR A 355 12.93 2.41 3.08
CA THR A 355 13.21 3.12 4.32
C THR A 355 13.32 2.14 5.48
N GLY A 356 14.19 2.45 6.44
CA GLY A 356 14.29 1.80 7.74
C GLY A 356 13.54 2.63 8.79
N ARG A 357 12.21 2.44 8.88
CA ARG A 357 11.26 3.27 9.62
C ARG A 357 11.72 3.62 11.04
N TYR A 358 12.22 2.63 11.76
CA TYR A 358 12.61 2.78 13.17
C TYR A 358 14.10 3.00 13.36
N ASN A 359 14.90 2.84 12.30
CA ASN A 359 16.35 2.91 12.35
C ASN A 359 16.90 4.27 11.84
N GLY A 360 16.09 5.10 11.16
CA GLY A 360 16.55 6.38 10.60
C GLY A 360 17.51 6.18 9.42
N GLU A 361 17.28 5.18 8.60
CA GLU A 361 18.15 4.81 7.47
C GLU A 361 17.35 4.44 6.23
N VAL A 362 18.03 4.30 5.11
CA VAL A 362 17.53 3.73 3.87
C VAL A 362 18.38 2.53 3.51
N TYR A 363 17.74 1.45 3.07
CA TYR A 363 18.37 0.25 2.55
C TYR A 363 18.32 0.27 1.03
N ALA A 364 19.47 0.04 0.38
CA ALA A 364 19.56 -0.28 -1.03
C ALA A 364 19.91 -1.75 -1.17
N LEU A 365 19.04 -2.54 -1.80
CA LEU A 365 19.22 -3.98 -1.99
C LEU A 365 19.28 -4.31 -3.48
N ASP A 366 20.24 -5.15 -3.85
CA ASP A 366 20.31 -5.76 -5.18
C ASP A 366 19.11 -6.69 -5.40
N THR A 367 18.38 -6.51 -6.50
CA THR A 367 17.19 -7.32 -6.80
C THR A 367 17.51 -8.70 -7.35
N GLY A 368 18.75 -8.95 -7.79
CA GLY A 368 19.16 -10.27 -8.30
C GLY A 368 19.33 -11.32 -7.20
N GLY A 369 19.71 -10.87 -5.98
CA GLY A 369 19.98 -11.81 -4.88
C GLY A 369 19.67 -11.29 -3.48
N GLY A 370 19.15 -10.08 -3.36
CA GLY A 370 18.82 -9.46 -2.06
C GLY A 370 20.03 -8.99 -1.26
N ARG A 371 21.21 -8.89 -1.90
CA ARG A 371 22.41 -8.39 -1.25
C ARG A 371 22.25 -6.93 -0.86
N LEU A 372 22.52 -6.60 0.39
CA LEU A 372 22.54 -5.21 0.85
C LEU A 372 23.73 -4.47 0.21
N LEU A 373 23.41 -3.45 -0.59
CA LEU A 373 24.41 -2.59 -1.25
C LEU A 373 24.83 -1.43 -0.36
N ALA A 374 23.88 -0.85 0.37
CA ALA A 374 24.14 0.27 1.26
C ALA A 374 23.10 0.36 2.38
N ARG A 375 23.57 0.87 3.54
CA ARG A 375 22.79 1.48 4.61
C ARG A 375 23.12 2.96 4.64
N ILE A 376 22.12 3.81 4.46
CA ILE A 376 22.30 5.25 4.30
C ILE A 376 21.60 5.95 5.46
N PRO A 377 22.32 6.60 6.38
CA PRO A 377 21.70 7.38 7.44
C PRO A 377 20.90 8.56 6.88
N VAL A 378 19.65 8.70 7.32
CA VAL A 378 18.73 9.79 6.95
C VAL A 378 18.11 10.42 8.20
N GLY A 379 17.09 11.23 8.05
CA GLY A 379 16.37 11.78 9.19
C GLY A 379 15.52 10.72 9.91
N ARG A 380 14.95 11.12 11.06
CA ARG A 380 14.17 10.23 11.92
C ARG A 380 12.79 9.92 11.33
N GLY A 381 12.38 8.65 11.45
CA GLY A 381 11.09 8.15 10.99
C GLY A 381 10.91 8.25 9.47
N PRO A 382 11.89 7.85 8.64
CA PRO A 382 11.71 7.85 7.20
C PRO A 382 10.57 6.91 6.81
N HIS A 383 9.78 7.28 5.76
CA HIS A 383 8.63 6.49 5.34
C HIS A 383 8.55 6.38 3.82
N GLY A 384 7.48 6.78 3.18
CA GLY A 384 7.24 6.56 1.76
C GLY A 384 8.22 7.27 0.84
N LEU A 385 9.44 6.73 0.69
CA LEU A 385 10.44 7.26 -0.23
C LEU A 385 10.02 7.05 -1.69
N CYS A 386 10.47 7.94 -2.55
CA CYS A 386 10.26 7.87 -3.99
C CYS A 386 11.60 7.80 -4.73
N VAL A 387 11.78 6.73 -5.49
CA VAL A 387 12.86 6.64 -6.48
C VAL A 387 12.38 7.32 -7.75
N TYR A 388 13.12 8.27 -8.29
CA TYR A 388 12.64 9.02 -9.45
C TYR A 388 13.80 9.48 -10.36
N PRO A 389 13.65 9.45 -11.73
CA PRO A 389 12.47 9.02 -12.46
C PRO A 389 12.28 7.49 -12.47
N GLN A 390 11.06 7.06 -12.77
CA GLN A 390 10.68 5.66 -12.94
C GLN A 390 10.07 5.43 -14.33
N PRO A 391 10.18 4.21 -14.92
CA PRO A 391 9.51 3.88 -16.16
C PRO A 391 7.99 3.88 -15.99
N GLY A 392 7.28 4.26 -17.05
CA GLY A 392 5.84 4.40 -17.11
C GLY A 392 5.42 5.67 -17.84
N ARG A 393 4.15 5.73 -18.21
CA ARG A 393 3.58 6.84 -19.02
C ARG A 393 2.96 7.92 -18.15
N TYR A 394 2.35 7.53 -17.05
CA TYR A 394 1.72 8.40 -16.07
C TYR A 394 1.77 7.77 -14.68
N SER A 395 1.65 8.57 -13.66
CA SER A 395 1.66 8.12 -12.26
C SER A 395 0.24 7.93 -11.74
N LEU A 396 0.01 6.82 -11.03
CA LEU A 396 -1.17 6.62 -10.20
C LEU A 396 -0.96 7.16 -8.77
N GLY A 397 0.23 7.67 -8.48
CA GLY A 397 0.55 8.26 -7.19
C GLY A 397 1.35 7.35 -6.26
N HIS A 398 1.10 7.47 -4.96
CA HIS A 398 1.84 6.81 -3.90
C HIS A 398 3.36 7.06 -4.05
N THR A 399 4.22 6.09 -3.82
CA THR A 399 5.68 6.20 -3.99
C THR A 399 6.16 6.00 -5.43
N GLY A 400 5.26 6.03 -6.40
CA GLY A 400 5.56 5.88 -7.82
C GLY A 400 5.00 4.58 -8.41
N VAL A 401 3.70 4.36 -8.24
CA VAL A 401 2.97 3.36 -9.03
C VAL A 401 2.68 3.99 -10.39
N LEU A 402 3.33 3.50 -11.45
CA LEU A 402 3.20 3.99 -12.79
C LEU A 402 2.59 2.93 -13.71
N ARG A 403 1.87 3.39 -14.75
CA ARG A 403 1.30 2.55 -15.81
C ARG A 403 1.53 3.11 -17.20
#